data_fc41cd35e7651f5ba33e9a614e49a316
#
_entry.id   fc41cd35e7651f5ba33e9a614e49a316
#
_cell.length_a   1.000
_cell.length_b   1.000
_cell.length_c   1.000
_cell.angle_alpha   90.00
_cell.angle_beta   90.00
_cell.angle_gamma   90.00
#
_symmetry.space_group_name_H-M   'P 1'
#
loop_
_entity.id
_entity.type
_entity.pdbx_description
1 polymer ?
#
loop_
_entity_poly.entity_id
_entity_poly.type
_entity_poly.pdbx_seq_one_letter_code
_entity_poly.pdbx_strand_id
1 'polypeptide(L)'
;NLIKERYGLIIDVCSIPQDDADVYELMSTDTSSDVFGLRSNEYHRLISQIRPTEIRHIEALHAMSTRFMFRKFAEYIKNKENSDRVEYYSEIEQTVLGETYGVLLYTDQIAELIHYYSGIPKEVSANIVKYIRKCMKPELSIWKSVFVVGTRQNGYTEEQAQQIWEWLKTEGEITTYRYIAESAAITSYQCFWLKTHYPNEYRDALV
;
A
#
# COMPACT_ATOMS: atom_id res chain seq x y z
N ASN A 1 -3.51 -8.77 29.33
CA ASN A 1 -4.32 -9.60 30.28
C ASN A 1 -5.44 -8.84 31.01
N LEU A 2 -5.43 -7.50 31.02
CA LEU A 2 -6.42 -6.68 31.77
C LEU A 2 -7.88 -7.00 31.41
N ILE A 3 -8.17 -7.24 30.11
CA ILE A 3 -9.52 -7.61 29.65
C ILE A 3 -9.95 -8.94 30.24
N LYS A 4 -9.05 -9.93 30.27
CA LYS A 4 -9.34 -11.23 30.91
C LYS A 4 -9.58 -11.10 32.40
N GLU A 5 -8.79 -10.30 33.09
CA GLU A 5 -8.92 -10.07 34.53
C GLU A 5 -10.20 -9.34 34.90
N ARG A 6 -10.64 -8.33 34.12
CA ARG A 6 -11.81 -7.52 34.40
C ARG A 6 -13.13 -8.13 33.93
N TYR A 7 -13.11 -8.80 32.78
CA TYR A 7 -14.33 -9.28 32.09
C TYR A 7 -14.38 -10.79 31.90
N GLY A 8 -13.30 -11.52 32.23
CA GLY A 8 -13.21 -12.99 31.97
C GLY A 8 -13.08 -13.35 30.48
N LEU A 9 -12.89 -12.33 29.60
CA LEU A 9 -12.83 -12.50 28.14
C LEU A 9 -11.40 -12.69 27.67
N ILE A 10 -11.21 -13.64 26.75
CA ILE A 10 -9.95 -13.81 26.02
C ILE A 10 -10.18 -13.30 24.60
N ILE A 11 -9.49 -12.22 24.24
CA ILE A 11 -9.52 -11.70 22.87
C ILE A 11 -8.44 -12.39 22.05
N ASP A 12 -8.87 -13.08 21.00
CA ASP A 12 -7.98 -13.52 19.95
C ASP A 12 -7.82 -12.38 18.94
N VAL A 13 -6.67 -11.72 18.97
CA VAL A 13 -6.40 -10.57 18.10
C VAL A 13 -6.40 -10.93 16.60
N CYS A 14 -6.15 -12.20 16.26
CA CYS A 14 -6.19 -12.68 14.88
C CYS A 14 -7.62 -12.85 14.35
N SER A 15 -8.62 -12.92 15.24
CA SER A 15 -10.04 -13.06 14.88
C SER A 15 -10.81 -11.74 14.92
N ILE A 16 -10.15 -10.61 15.17
CA ILE A 16 -10.79 -9.29 15.16
C ILE A 16 -11.31 -8.98 13.75
N PRO A 17 -12.62 -8.71 13.57
CA PRO A 17 -13.19 -8.33 12.28
C PRO A 17 -12.61 -6.99 11.83
N GLN A 18 -12.37 -6.84 10.51
CA GLN A 18 -11.73 -5.66 9.94
C GLN A 18 -12.73 -4.70 9.27
N ASP A 19 -14.02 -4.82 9.57
CA ASP A 19 -15.13 -4.07 8.98
C ASP A 19 -15.90 -3.20 9.98
N ASP A 20 -15.31 -2.95 11.14
CA ASP A 20 -15.93 -2.18 12.22
C ASP A 20 -15.86 -0.66 11.93
N ALA A 21 -17.02 -0.06 11.69
CA ALA A 21 -17.14 1.35 11.33
C ALA A 21 -16.70 2.30 12.46
N ASP A 22 -16.97 1.94 13.73
CA ASP A 22 -16.60 2.76 14.88
C ASP A 22 -15.08 2.85 15.03
N VAL A 23 -14.37 1.77 14.65
CA VAL A 23 -12.90 1.75 14.64
C VAL A 23 -12.36 2.73 13.58
N TYR A 24 -12.91 2.73 12.37
CA TYR A 24 -12.50 3.65 11.31
C TYR A 24 -12.83 5.11 11.62
N GLU A 25 -13.96 5.35 12.30
CA GLU A 25 -14.33 6.69 12.78
C GLU A 25 -13.32 7.19 13.81
N LEU A 26 -13.00 6.35 14.81
CA LEU A 26 -12.00 6.70 15.82
C LEU A 26 -10.64 6.95 15.17
N MET A 27 -10.21 6.10 14.21
CA MET A 27 -8.96 6.30 13.48
C MET A 27 -8.88 7.67 12.79
N SER A 28 -10.00 8.15 12.26
CA SER A 28 -10.07 9.42 11.53
C SER A 28 -10.06 10.65 12.42
N THR A 29 -10.45 10.51 13.69
CA THR A 29 -10.69 11.62 14.64
C THR A 29 -9.70 11.64 15.80
N ASP A 30 -9.05 10.51 16.09
CA ASP A 30 -8.10 10.40 17.20
C ASP A 30 -6.81 11.18 16.92
N THR A 31 -6.39 11.96 17.89
CA THR A 31 -5.15 12.76 17.86
C THR A 31 -4.10 12.27 18.86
N SER A 32 -4.34 11.15 19.54
CA SER A 32 -3.40 10.60 20.51
C SER A 32 -2.24 9.91 19.80
N SER A 33 -1.06 9.95 20.40
CA SER A 33 0.16 9.32 19.85
C SER A 33 0.45 7.94 20.46
N ASP A 34 -0.59 7.24 20.90
CA ASP A 34 -0.49 6.00 21.66
C ASP A 34 -0.68 4.72 20.82
N VAL A 35 -1.01 4.85 19.53
CA VAL A 35 -1.22 3.71 18.65
C VAL A 35 0.05 3.35 17.89
N PHE A 36 0.36 2.05 17.83
CA PHE A 36 1.52 1.53 17.11
C PHE A 36 1.50 1.95 15.64
N GLY A 37 2.64 2.43 15.14
CA GLY A 37 2.81 2.84 13.74
C GLY A 37 2.21 4.20 13.38
N LEU A 38 1.41 4.82 14.28
CA LEU A 38 0.68 6.06 14.00
C LEU A 38 0.95 7.17 15.04
N ARG A 39 2.21 7.28 15.49
CA ARG A 39 2.59 8.14 16.62
C ARG A 39 2.91 9.59 16.26
N SER A 40 3.07 9.94 14.99
CA SER A 40 3.45 11.29 14.61
C SER A 40 2.24 12.16 14.25
N ASN A 41 2.32 13.46 14.52
CA ASN A 41 1.29 14.43 14.11
C ASN A 41 1.04 14.39 12.58
N GLU A 42 2.04 14.00 11.81
CA GLU A 42 1.91 13.82 10.37
C GLU A 42 0.95 12.68 10.03
N TYR A 43 1.06 11.55 10.72
CA TYR A 43 0.13 10.44 10.56
C TYR A 43 -1.31 10.81 10.88
N HIS A 44 -1.54 11.54 11.98
CA HIS A 44 -2.88 12.01 12.33
C HIS A 44 -3.49 12.88 11.23
N ARG A 45 -2.68 13.76 10.65
CA ARG A 45 -3.11 14.58 9.51
C ARG A 45 -3.43 13.73 8.29
N LEU A 46 -2.62 12.73 7.99
CA LEU A 46 -2.80 11.87 6.81
C LEU A 46 -4.03 10.98 6.97
N ILE A 47 -4.22 10.35 8.14
CA ILE A 47 -5.36 9.46 8.37
C ILE A 47 -6.69 10.21 8.38
N SER A 48 -6.73 11.43 8.93
CA SER A 48 -7.91 12.29 8.88
C SER A 48 -8.28 12.74 7.47
N GLN A 49 -7.31 12.83 6.55
CA GLN A 49 -7.55 13.11 5.13
C GLN A 49 -7.96 11.85 4.35
N ILE A 50 -7.32 10.70 4.61
CA ILE A 50 -7.69 9.43 3.98
C ILE A 50 -9.11 9.02 4.35
N ARG A 51 -9.54 9.25 5.60
CA ARG A 51 -10.83 8.79 6.13
C ARG A 51 -11.03 7.31 5.80
N PRO A 52 -10.28 6.41 6.43
CA PRO A 52 -10.33 5.00 6.09
C PRO A 52 -11.73 4.43 6.35
N THR A 53 -12.17 3.53 5.49
CA THR A 53 -13.42 2.77 5.61
C THR A 53 -13.18 1.28 5.44
N GLU A 54 -11.95 0.90 5.17
CA GLU A 54 -11.50 -0.48 4.97
C GLU A 54 -9.99 -0.57 5.18
N ILE A 55 -9.51 -1.79 5.43
CA ILE A 55 -8.11 -2.03 5.83
C ILE A 55 -7.12 -1.58 4.76
N ARG A 56 -7.44 -1.72 3.45
CA ARG A 56 -6.55 -1.30 2.35
C ARG A 56 -6.22 0.19 2.37
N HIS A 57 -7.08 1.05 2.94
CA HIS A 57 -6.79 2.48 3.11
C HIS A 57 -5.68 2.70 4.13
N ILE A 58 -5.62 1.85 5.17
CA ILE A 58 -4.57 1.90 6.19
C ILE A 58 -3.27 1.33 5.63
N GLU A 59 -3.35 0.27 4.83
CA GLU A 59 -2.20 -0.29 4.11
C GLU A 59 -1.57 0.75 3.18
N ALA A 60 -2.39 1.44 2.38
CA ALA A 60 -1.92 2.53 1.52
C ALA A 60 -1.28 3.66 2.32
N LEU A 61 -1.85 4.04 3.48
CA LEU A 61 -1.26 5.01 4.40
C LEU A 61 0.14 4.59 4.83
N HIS A 62 0.31 3.33 5.29
CA HIS A 62 1.61 2.81 5.69
C HIS A 62 2.59 2.74 4.52
N ALA A 63 2.14 2.35 3.33
CA ALA A 63 2.99 2.36 2.13
C ALA A 63 3.48 3.76 1.77
N MET A 64 2.62 4.77 1.90
CA MET A 64 2.94 6.18 1.57
C MET A 64 3.66 6.93 2.69
N SER A 65 3.77 6.37 3.88
CA SER A 65 4.44 7.00 5.02
C SER A 65 5.95 7.16 4.89
N THR A 66 6.54 6.51 3.89
CA THR A 66 7.97 6.70 3.61
C THR A 66 8.21 8.05 2.93
N ARG A 67 9.35 8.69 3.26
CA ARG A 67 9.72 10.02 2.74
C ARG A 67 9.57 10.16 1.22
N PHE A 68 9.85 9.10 0.47
CA PHE A 68 9.80 9.13 -0.99
C PHE A 68 8.40 8.94 -1.56
N MET A 69 7.54 8.20 -0.86
CA MET A 69 6.17 7.90 -1.28
C MET A 69 5.17 8.99 -0.91
N PHE A 70 5.52 9.87 0.01
CA PHE A 70 4.65 10.95 0.50
C PHE A 70 4.07 11.83 -0.62
N ARG A 71 4.82 12.04 -1.68
CA ARG A 71 4.35 12.80 -2.88
C ARG A 71 3.11 12.19 -3.53
N LYS A 72 2.87 10.88 -3.37
CA LYS A 72 1.72 10.16 -3.96
C LYS A 72 0.44 10.29 -3.13
N PHE A 73 0.57 10.83 -1.93
CA PHE A 73 -0.56 10.92 -1.01
C PHE A 73 -1.69 11.78 -1.56
N ALA A 74 -1.37 12.97 -2.10
CA ALA A 74 -2.38 13.87 -2.66
C ALA A 74 -3.10 13.25 -3.88
N GLU A 75 -2.36 12.53 -4.72
CA GLU A 75 -2.91 11.79 -5.84
C GLU A 75 -3.84 10.68 -5.37
N TYR A 76 -3.41 9.88 -4.40
CA TYR A 76 -4.23 8.81 -3.82
C TYR A 76 -5.55 9.34 -3.26
N ILE A 77 -5.53 10.42 -2.47
CA ILE A 77 -6.76 11.03 -1.91
C ILE A 77 -7.68 11.51 -3.01
N LYS A 78 -7.14 12.29 -3.97
CA LYS A 78 -7.91 12.81 -5.11
C LYS A 78 -8.60 11.67 -5.87
N ASN A 79 -7.87 10.61 -6.15
CA ASN A 79 -8.37 9.46 -6.91
C ASN A 79 -9.36 8.62 -6.09
N LYS A 80 -9.12 8.43 -4.79
CA LYS A 80 -10.05 7.74 -3.89
C LYS A 80 -11.41 8.45 -3.83
N GLU A 81 -11.42 9.79 -3.73
CA GLU A 81 -12.64 10.60 -3.69
C GLU A 81 -13.38 10.62 -5.04
N ASN A 82 -12.70 10.34 -6.13
CA ASN A 82 -13.24 10.35 -7.48
C ASN A 82 -12.92 9.04 -8.23
N SER A 83 -13.12 7.90 -7.58
CA SER A 83 -12.68 6.60 -8.10
C SER A 83 -13.23 6.28 -9.50
N ASP A 84 -14.44 6.75 -9.82
CA ASP A 84 -15.07 6.56 -11.12
C ASP A 84 -14.43 7.41 -12.24
N ARG A 85 -13.55 8.35 -11.89
CA ARG A 85 -12.89 9.28 -12.82
C ARG A 85 -11.39 9.05 -12.93
N VAL A 86 -10.89 7.96 -12.33
CA VAL A 86 -9.48 7.60 -12.45
C VAL A 86 -9.22 7.17 -13.89
N GLU A 87 -8.30 7.89 -14.54
CA GLU A 87 -7.87 7.54 -15.89
C GLU A 87 -6.68 6.57 -15.82
N TYR A 88 -6.79 5.45 -16.54
CA TYR A 88 -5.74 4.46 -16.69
C TYR A 88 -5.23 4.48 -18.12
N TYR A 89 -3.92 4.36 -18.30
CA TYR A 89 -3.31 4.31 -19.63
C TYR A 89 -3.72 3.06 -20.42
N SER A 90 -4.07 1.99 -19.73
CA SER A 90 -4.48 0.71 -20.31
C SER A 90 -5.39 -0.08 -19.36
N GLU A 91 -6.11 -1.10 -19.90
CA GLU A 91 -6.85 -2.06 -19.08
C GLU A 91 -5.94 -2.85 -18.13
N ILE A 92 -4.68 -3.01 -18.49
CA ILE A 92 -3.66 -3.64 -17.64
C ILE A 92 -3.45 -2.82 -16.37
N GLU A 93 -3.27 -1.51 -16.51
CA GLU A 93 -3.14 -0.62 -15.34
C GLU A 93 -4.39 -0.63 -14.48
N GLN A 94 -5.56 -0.57 -15.06
CA GLN A 94 -6.82 -0.65 -14.32
C GLN A 94 -6.91 -1.95 -13.53
N THR A 95 -6.50 -3.08 -14.12
CA THR A 95 -6.52 -4.38 -13.45
C THR A 95 -5.56 -4.42 -12.25
N VAL A 96 -4.36 -3.87 -12.39
CA VAL A 96 -3.29 -3.97 -11.38
C VAL A 96 -3.38 -2.86 -10.33
N LEU A 97 -3.75 -1.64 -10.76
CA LEU A 97 -3.73 -0.45 -9.90
C LEU A 97 -5.13 -0.04 -9.40
N GLY A 98 -6.21 -0.72 -9.82
CA GLY A 98 -7.56 -0.36 -9.43
C GLY A 98 -7.79 -0.37 -7.92
N GLU A 99 -7.21 -1.33 -7.20
CA GLU A 99 -7.26 -1.42 -5.74
C GLU A 99 -6.59 -0.25 -5.01
N THR A 100 -5.66 0.42 -5.67
CA THR A 100 -4.90 1.59 -5.16
C THR A 100 -5.28 2.88 -5.90
N TYR A 101 -6.45 2.90 -6.53
CA TYR A 101 -7.00 4.07 -7.25
C TYR A 101 -6.02 4.64 -8.29
N GLY A 102 -5.35 3.76 -9.04
CA GLY A 102 -4.38 4.14 -10.07
C GLY A 102 -2.99 4.51 -9.54
N VAL A 103 -2.78 4.51 -8.23
CA VAL A 103 -1.49 4.87 -7.64
C VAL A 103 -0.63 3.63 -7.42
N LEU A 104 0.56 3.62 -7.97
CA LEU A 104 1.50 2.51 -7.83
C LEU A 104 2.21 2.60 -6.47
N LEU A 105 1.86 1.70 -5.55
CA LEU A 105 2.31 1.68 -4.16
C LEU A 105 3.23 0.51 -3.83
N TYR A 106 3.00 -0.65 -4.46
CA TYR A 106 3.59 -1.91 -4.02
C TYR A 106 4.51 -2.53 -5.07
N THR A 107 5.51 -3.27 -4.60
CA THR A 107 6.48 -3.97 -5.46
C THR A 107 5.85 -5.06 -6.31
N ASP A 108 4.81 -5.74 -5.82
CA ASP A 108 4.06 -6.75 -6.55
C ASP A 108 3.31 -6.16 -7.74
N GLN A 109 2.74 -4.94 -7.60
CA GLN A 109 2.12 -4.23 -8.72
C GLN A 109 3.11 -3.99 -9.87
N ILE A 110 4.36 -3.63 -9.55
CA ILE A 110 5.41 -3.50 -10.59
C ILE A 110 5.71 -4.83 -11.28
N ALA A 111 5.84 -5.91 -10.51
CA ALA A 111 6.09 -7.23 -11.07
C ALA A 111 4.93 -7.68 -11.98
N GLU A 112 3.69 -7.41 -11.59
CA GLU A 112 2.52 -7.70 -12.41
C GLU A 112 2.47 -6.86 -13.68
N LEU A 113 2.74 -5.56 -13.60
CA LEU A 113 2.81 -4.68 -14.77
C LEU A 113 3.92 -5.12 -15.75
N ILE A 114 5.10 -5.48 -15.24
CA ILE A 114 6.18 -6.05 -16.08
C ILE A 114 5.68 -7.31 -16.80
N HIS A 115 5.03 -8.22 -16.07
CA HIS A 115 4.49 -9.45 -16.64
C HIS A 115 3.46 -9.17 -17.73
N TYR A 116 2.44 -8.37 -17.42
CA TYR A 116 1.34 -8.11 -18.35
C TYR A 116 1.77 -7.33 -19.59
N TYR A 117 2.63 -6.34 -19.46
CA TYR A 117 3.11 -5.57 -20.60
C TYR A 117 4.02 -6.38 -21.51
N SER A 118 4.93 -7.20 -20.96
CA SER A 118 6.01 -7.81 -21.73
C SER A 118 5.89 -9.33 -21.93
N GLY A 119 4.97 -10.01 -21.24
CA GLY A 119 4.89 -11.47 -21.22
C GLY A 119 6.01 -12.16 -20.42
N ILE A 120 6.88 -11.43 -19.75
CA ILE A 120 7.90 -12.01 -18.86
C ILE A 120 7.21 -12.78 -17.72
N PRO A 121 7.61 -14.01 -17.39
CA PRO A 121 6.97 -14.78 -16.30
C PRO A 121 6.98 -14.03 -14.96
N LYS A 122 5.92 -14.20 -14.15
CA LYS A 122 5.73 -13.46 -12.88
C LYS A 122 6.91 -13.62 -11.91
N GLU A 123 7.47 -14.81 -11.80
CA GLU A 123 8.61 -15.11 -10.93
C GLU A 123 9.89 -14.36 -11.37
N VAL A 124 10.06 -14.22 -12.69
CA VAL A 124 11.17 -13.46 -13.27
C VAL A 124 10.94 -11.97 -13.08
N SER A 125 9.72 -11.50 -13.31
CA SER A 125 9.33 -10.10 -13.08
C SER A 125 9.58 -9.67 -11.63
N ALA A 126 9.27 -10.52 -10.65
CA ALA A 126 9.58 -10.28 -9.25
C ALA A 126 11.10 -10.15 -8.97
N ASN A 127 11.95 -10.86 -9.71
CA ASN A 127 13.40 -10.70 -9.62
C ASN A 127 13.87 -9.40 -10.28
N ILE A 128 13.24 -8.98 -11.38
CA ILE A 128 13.54 -7.68 -12.02
C ILE A 128 13.25 -6.54 -11.03
N VAL A 129 12.14 -6.59 -10.27
CA VAL A 129 11.85 -5.61 -9.23
C VAL A 129 12.96 -5.54 -8.18
N LYS A 130 13.56 -6.66 -7.79
CA LYS A 130 14.73 -6.68 -6.87
C LYS A 130 15.94 -5.97 -7.49
N TYR A 131 16.17 -6.12 -8.79
CA TYR A 131 17.26 -5.41 -9.49
C TYR A 131 16.98 -3.90 -9.56
N ILE A 132 15.72 -3.49 -9.80
CA ILE A 132 15.30 -2.09 -9.78
C ILE A 132 15.61 -1.49 -8.40
N ARG A 133 15.13 -2.11 -7.33
CA ARG A 133 15.31 -1.61 -5.95
C ARG A 133 16.76 -1.55 -5.49
N LYS A 134 17.62 -2.42 -6.05
CA LYS A 134 19.07 -2.43 -5.76
C LYS A 134 19.87 -1.59 -6.76
N CYS A 135 19.23 -0.92 -7.71
CA CYS A 135 19.86 -0.13 -8.76
C CYS A 135 20.94 -0.91 -9.53
N MET A 136 20.70 -2.18 -9.84
CA MET A 136 21.66 -3.09 -10.50
C MET A 136 21.69 -2.81 -12.01
N LYS A 137 22.47 -1.81 -12.42
CA LYS A 137 22.49 -1.30 -13.81
C LYS A 137 22.78 -2.34 -14.89
N PRO A 138 23.73 -3.29 -14.73
CA PRO A 138 24.00 -4.30 -15.77
C PRO A 138 22.78 -5.19 -16.04
N GLU A 139 22.15 -5.73 -14.99
CA GLU A 139 20.98 -6.58 -15.06
C GLU A 139 19.78 -5.82 -15.65
N LEU A 140 19.58 -4.58 -15.21
CA LEU A 140 18.50 -3.73 -15.72
C LEU A 140 18.65 -3.40 -17.21
N SER A 141 19.86 -3.25 -17.72
CA SER A 141 20.09 -3.03 -19.15
C SER A 141 19.66 -4.25 -19.99
N ILE A 142 19.95 -5.45 -19.52
CA ILE A 142 19.54 -6.70 -20.17
C ILE A 142 18.01 -6.82 -20.14
N TRP A 143 17.41 -6.66 -18.98
CA TRP A 143 15.97 -6.82 -18.80
C TRP A 143 15.16 -5.74 -19.49
N LYS A 144 15.67 -4.50 -19.62
CA LYS A 144 15.07 -3.45 -20.45
C LYS A 144 14.90 -3.93 -21.89
N SER A 145 15.93 -4.53 -22.47
CA SER A 145 15.88 -5.02 -23.86
C SER A 145 14.83 -6.11 -24.02
N VAL A 146 14.79 -7.07 -23.08
CA VAL A 146 13.79 -8.16 -23.09
C VAL A 146 12.37 -7.60 -22.92
N PHE A 147 12.17 -6.67 -21.98
CA PHE A 147 10.90 -6.01 -21.73
C PHE A 147 10.38 -5.27 -22.97
N VAL A 148 11.23 -4.47 -23.60
CA VAL A 148 10.85 -3.69 -24.80
C VAL A 148 10.45 -4.61 -25.95
N VAL A 149 11.17 -5.71 -26.17
CA VAL A 149 10.81 -6.69 -27.21
C VAL A 149 9.45 -7.33 -26.91
N GLY A 150 9.23 -7.80 -25.69
CA GLY A 150 7.97 -8.43 -25.30
C GLY A 150 6.78 -7.45 -25.38
N THR A 151 6.96 -6.22 -24.89
CA THR A 151 5.92 -5.17 -24.93
C THR A 151 5.53 -4.83 -26.38
N ARG A 152 6.49 -4.77 -27.29
CA ARG A 152 6.21 -4.59 -28.73
C ARG A 152 5.42 -5.74 -29.34
N GLN A 153 5.72 -6.97 -28.94
CA GLN A 153 4.93 -8.15 -29.38
C GLN A 153 3.48 -8.10 -28.90
N ASN A 154 3.22 -7.40 -27.80
CA ASN A 154 1.88 -7.13 -27.27
C ASN A 154 1.21 -5.89 -27.86
N GLY A 155 1.74 -5.33 -28.96
CA GLY A 155 1.09 -4.30 -29.76
C GLY A 155 1.46 -2.86 -29.42
N TYR A 156 2.42 -2.63 -28.54
CA TYR A 156 2.93 -1.28 -28.21
C TYR A 156 4.05 -0.87 -29.16
N THR A 157 4.21 0.43 -29.37
CA THR A 157 5.39 0.94 -30.10
C THR A 157 6.65 0.80 -29.25
N GLU A 158 7.81 0.89 -29.88
CA GLU A 158 9.09 0.87 -29.16
C GLU A 158 9.21 2.05 -28.19
N GLU A 159 8.76 3.22 -28.60
CA GLU A 159 8.77 4.41 -27.77
C GLU A 159 7.87 4.25 -26.53
N GLN A 160 6.65 3.74 -26.70
CA GLN A 160 5.75 3.42 -25.59
C GLN A 160 6.38 2.39 -24.64
N ALA A 161 6.97 1.32 -25.17
CA ALA A 161 7.61 0.29 -24.36
C ALA A 161 8.78 0.86 -23.53
N GLN A 162 9.58 1.77 -24.11
CA GLN A 162 10.66 2.44 -23.39
C GLN A 162 10.12 3.38 -22.30
N GLN A 163 9.06 4.14 -22.57
CA GLN A 163 8.43 5.03 -21.59
C GLN A 163 7.85 4.23 -20.41
N ILE A 164 7.13 3.14 -20.69
CA ILE A 164 6.59 2.24 -19.65
C ILE A 164 7.72 1.68 -18.79
N TRP A 165 8.80 1.21 -19.40
CA TRP A 165 9.95 0.69 -18.65
C TRP A 165 10.57 1.75 -17.71
N GLU A 166 10.82 2.95 -18.20
CA GLU A 166 11.42 4.02 -17.38
C GLU A 166 10.47 4.45 -16.24
N TRP A 167 9.17 4.47 -16.50
CA TRP A 167 8.16 4.70 -15.44
C TRP A 167 8.21 3.60 -14.38
N LEU A 168 8.12 2.32 -14.76
CA LEU A 168 8.16 1.19 -13.83
C LEU A 168 9.45 1.15 -13.02
N LYS A 169 10.58 1.45 -13.68
CA LYS A 169 11.87 1.52 -13.01
C LYS A 169 11.91 2.65 -11.96
N THR A 170 11.49 3.86 -12.36
CA THR A 170 11.51 5.03 -11.46
C THR A 170 10.59 4.83 -10.24
N GLU A 171 9.39 4.32 -10.49
CA GLU A 171 8.44 4.06 -9.41
C GLU A 171 8.89 2.87 -8.54
N GLY A 172 9.48 1.86 -9.14
CA GLY A 172 9.96 0.67 -8.44
C GLY A 172 11.07 0.91 -7.42
N GLU A 173 11.85 1.97 -7.61
CA GLU A 173 12.90 2.35 -6.66
C GLU A 173 12.32 2.77 -5.30
N ILE A 174 11.09 3.29 -5.26
CA ILE A 174 10.47 3.88 -4.06
C ILE A 174 9.31 3.07 -3.48
N THR A 175 8.75 2.12 -4.23
CA THR A 175 7.61 1.31 -3.78
C THR A 175 7.92 0.48 -2.54
N THR A 176 6.88 0.13 -1.79
CA THR A 176 6.98 -0.68 -0.56
C THR A 176 6.61 -2.14 -0.84
N TYR A 177 7.15 -3.07 -0.07
CA TYR A 177 6.66 -4.43 -0.07
C TYR A 177 5.27 -4.47 0.58
N ARG A 178 4.29 -5.02 -0.13
CA ARG A 178 2.88 -5.08 0.33
C ARG A 178 2.76 -5.69 1.73
N TYR A 179 3.41 -6.82 2.00
CA TYR A 179 3.33 -7.51 3.29
C TYR A 179 3.78 -6.64 4.49
N ILE A 180 4.66 -5.67 4.26
CA ILE A 180 5.09 -4.72 5.31
C ILE A 180 3.94 -3.77 5.63
N ALA A 181 3.29 -3.22 4.61
CA ALA A 181 2.15 -2.31 4.77
C ALA A 181 0.94 -3.03 5.40
N GLU A 182 0.63 -4.23 4.93
CA GLU A 182 -0.44 -5.09 5.48
C GLU A 182 -0.21 -5.40 6.96
N SER A 183 0.98 -5.87 7.33
CA SER A 183 1.30 -6.19 8.73
C SER A 183 1.18 -4.97 9.64
N ALA A 184 1.63 -3.81 9.18
CA ALA A 184 1.52 -2.56 9.93
C ALA A 184 0.05 -2.11 10.05
N ALA A 185 -0.73 -2.22 8.97
CA ALA A 185 -2.14 -1.85 8.95
C ALA A 185 -2.97 -2.72 9.90
N ILE A 186 -2.78 -4.03 9.85
CA ILE A 186 -3.46 -4.98 10.74
C ILE A 186 -3.14 -4.64 12.19
N THR A 187 -1.87 -4.43 12.53
CA THR A 187 -1.45 -4.09 13.89
C THR A 187 -2.06 -2.77 14.36
N SER A 188 -2.05 -1.74 13.51
CA SER A 188 -2.65 -0.44 13.82
C SER A 188 -4.17 -0.57 14.03
N TYR A 189 -4.84 -1.32 13.16
CA TYR A 189 -6.27 -1.58 13.27
C TYR A 189 -6.64 -2.31 14.57
N GLN A 190 -5.91 -3.36 14.92
CA GLN A 190 -6.11 -4.10 16.17
C GLN A 190 -5.93 -3.20 17.41
N CYS A 191 -4.94 -2.32 17.39
CA CYS A 191 -4.77 -1.32 18.46
C CYS A 191 -5.98 -0.38 18.57
N PHE A 192 -6.48 0.14 17.44
CA PHE A 192 -7.66 0.98 17.43
C PHE A 192 -8.92 0.21 17.84
N TRP A 193 -9.08 -1.04 17.42
CA TRP A 193 -10.19 -1.87 17.86
C TRP A 193 -10.20 -2.06 19.38
N LEU A 194 -9.04 -2.36 19.99
CA LEU A 194 -8.91 -2.45 21.43
C LEU A 194 -9.20 -1.10 22.11
N LYS A 195 -8.76 0.00 21.52
CA LYS A 195 -9.01 1.35 22.05
C LYS A 195 -10.48 1.75 21.96
N THR A 196 -11.18 1.32 20.90
CA THR A 196 -12.62 1.57 20.71
C THR A 196 -13.47 0.78 21.72
N HIS A 197 -13.20 -0.51 21.85
CA HIS A 197 -14.05 -1.42 22.65
C HIS A 197 -13.62 -1.55 24.11
N TYR A 198 -12.35 -1.30 24.43
CA TYR A 198 -11.76 -1.42 25.77
C TYR A 198 -10.87 -0.23 26.12
N PRO A 199 -11.39 1.03 26.08
CA PRO A 199 -10.57 2.24 26.17
C PRO A 199 -9.81 2.37 27.49
N ASN A 200 -10.40 1.89 28.60
CA ASN A 200 -9.75 1.95 29.91
C ASN A 200 -8.60 0.93 30.00
N GLU A 201 -8.82 -0.29 29.56
CA GLU A 201 -7.83 -1.37 29.53
C GLU A 201 -6.69 -1.04 28.58
N TYR A 202 -7.02 -0.45 27.42
CA TYR A 202 -6.02 0.01 26.46
C TYR A 202 -5.12 1.09 27.08
N ARG A 203 -5.69 2.11 27.71
CA ARG A 203 -4.93 3.16 28.39
C ARG A 203 -4.07 2.60 29.53
N ASP A 204 -4.66 1.74 30.37
CA ASP A 204 -3.97 1.17 31.55
C ASP A 204 -2.80 0.24 31.14
N ALA A 205 -2.85 -0.33 29.91
CA ALA A 205 -1.78 -1.15 29.35
C ALA A 205 -0.59 -0.36 28.83
N LEU A 206 -0.72 0.96 28.63
CA LEU A 206 0.34 1.84 28.13
C LEU A 206 1.20 2.43 29.26
N VAL A 207 0.81 2.28 30.50
CA VAL A 207 1.50 2.75 31.72
C VAL A 207 2.39 1.65 32.26
#